data_c1246dcb8b8915939108e89d8fb9eb38
#
_entry.id   c1246dcb8b8915939108e89d8fb9eb38
#
_cell.length_a   1.000
_cell.length_b   1.000
_cell.length_c   1.000
_cell.angle_alpha   90.00
_cell.angle_beta   90.00
_cell.angle_gamma   90.00
#
_symmetry.space_group_name_H-M   'P 1'
#
loop_
_entity.id
_entity.type
_entity.pdbx_description
1 polymer ?
#
loop_
_entity_poly.entity_id
_entity_poly.type
_entity_poly.pdbx_seq_one_letter_code
_entity_poly.pdbx_strand_id
1 'polypeptide(L)'
;MVVLMQDKNIISLFYPERLLELTRYFTLFDKDVKKVARYQQYFAIKEIIKTIQERDENGNRQSGVIWHTQGSGKSLTMVMLAKYILSELLEHSPKVVVVTDRVELDKQIYKTFQSYKIKGEPCEVR
;
A
#
# COMPACT_ATOMS: atom_id res chain seq x y z
N MET A 1 28.14 19.45 -14.97
CA MET A 1 27.83 18.00 -15.00
C MET A 1 26.35 17.83 -15.33
N VAL A 2 26.02 17.29 -16.48
CA VAL A 2 24.63 17.04 -16.88
C VAL A 2 24.19 15.77 -16.18
N VAL A 3 23.34 15.90 -15.17
CA VAL A 3 22.72 14.74 -14.51
C VAL A 3 21.62 14.21 -15.43
N LEU A 4 21.83 13.05 -16.00
CA LEU A 4 20.85 12.38 -16.85
C LEU A 4 19.59 12.02 -16.03
N MET A 5 18.47 11.92 -16.71
CA MET A 5 17.19 11.57 -16.06
C MET A 5 17.26 10.19 -15.37
N GLN A 6 18.07 9.29 -15.91
CA GLN A 6 18.36 7.99 -15.32
C GLN A 6 19.11 8.10 -13.99
N ASP A 7 20.10 9.00 -13.90
CA ASP A 7 20.89 9.21 -12.68
C ASP A 7 20.00 9.74 -11.55
N LYS A 8 19.08 10.66 -11.86
CA LYS A 8 18.10 11.16 -10.88
C LYS A 8 17.21 10.05 -10.33
N ASN A 9 16.77 9.13 -11.19
CA ASN A 9 15.94 7.99 -10.78
C ASN A 9 16.73 7.03 -9.89
N ILE A 10 17.98 6.74 -10.24
CA ILE A 10 18.86 5.87 -9.46
C ILE A 10 19.17 6.50 -8.10
N ILE A 11 19.60 7.74 -8.07
CA ILE A 11 19.88 8.47 -6.82
C ILE A 11 18.63 8.51 -5.93
N SER A 12 17.48 8.81 -6.53
CA SER A 12 16.21 8.83 -5.80
C SER A 12 15.81 7.47 -5.24
N LEU A 13 16.08 6.38 -5.97
CA LEU A 13 15.77 5.02 -5.53
C LEU A 13 16.69 4.57 -4.38
N PHE A 14 17.97 4.93 -4.46
CA PHE A 14 18.98 4.54 -3.48
C PHE A 14 19.14 5.53 -2.32
N TYR A 15 18.26 6.55 -2.23
CA TYR A 15 18.23 7.39 -1.03
C TYR A 15 17.95 6.50 0.19
N PRO A 16 18.80 6.51 1.23
CA PRO A 16 18.79 5.50 2.28
C PRO A 16 17.43 5.28 2.94
N GLU A 17 16.72 6.35 3.29
CA GLU A 17 15.40 6.27 3.92
C GLU A 17 14.37 5.62 2.99
N ARG A 18 14.38 5.99 1.70
CA ARG A 18 13.48 5.41 0.71
C ARG A 18 13.79 3.94 0.45
N LEU A 19 15.07 3.58 0.39
CA LEU A 19 15.49 2.20 0.21
C LEU A 19 15.05 1.32 1.39
N LEU A 20 15.16 1.83 2.61
CA LEU A 20 14.67 1.15 3.80
C LEU A 20 13.14 0.99 3.77
N GLU A 21 12.40 2.02 3.42
CA GLU A 21 10.95 1.94 3.25
C GLU A 21 10.55 0.93 2.17
N LEU A 22 11.22 0.97 0.99
CA LEU A 22 10.95 0.05 -0.12
C LEU A 22 11.17 -1.40 0.29
N THR A 23 12.24 -1.69 1.01
CA THR A 23 12.52 -3.05 1.46
C THR A 23 11.55 -3.51 2.54
N ARG A 24 11.19 -2.65 3.47
CA ARG A 24 10.36 -2.99 4.62
C ARG A 24 8.87 -3.10 4.28
N TYR A 25 8.32 -2.13 3.54
CA TYR A 25 6.87 -2.03 3.33
C TYR A 25 6.43 -2.29 1.89
N PHE A 26 7.25 -1.95 0.92
CA PHE A 26 6.90 -1.94 -0.49
C PHE A 26 7.50 -3.11 -1.27
N THR A 27 8.01 -4.09 -0.55
CA THR A 27 8.47 -5.37 -1.11
C THR A 27 7.60 -6.50 -0.56
N LEU A 28 7.07 -7.30 -1.46
CA LEU A 28 6.25 -8.47 -1.16
C LEU A 28 6.85 -9.70 -1.83
N PHE A 29 6.65 -10.86 -1.24
CA PHE A 29 7.08 -12.14 -1.79
C PHE A 29 5.84 -13.00 -2.06
N ASP A 30 5.62 -13.32 -3.32
CA ASP A 30 4.58 -14.23 -3.78
C ASP A 30 5.26 -15.55 -4.14
N LYS A 31 5.22 -16.51 -3.22
CA LYS A 31 6.06 -17.71 -3.26
C LYS A 31 7.53 -17.30 -3.37
N ASP A 32 8.19 -17.61 -4.49
CA ASP A 32 9.60 -17.30 -4.75
C ASP A 32 9.79 -16.03 -5.60
N VAL A 33 8.70 -15.34 -5.95
CA VAL A 33 8.75 -14.13 -6.77
C VAL A 33 8.73 -12.89 -5.90
N LYS A 34 9.80 -12.10 -5.96
CA LYS A 34 9.88 -10.80 -5.32
C LYS A 34 9.14 -9.74 -6.15
N LYS A 35 8.18 -9.07 -5.54
CA LYS A 35 7.43 -7.96 -6.13
C LYS A 35 7.75 -6.67 -5.38
N VAL A 36 8.24 -5.68 -6.10
CA VAL A 36 8.57 -4.35 -5.55
C VAL A 36 7.56 -3.34 -6.10
N ALA A 37 7.13 -2.41 -5.26
CA ALA A 37 6.22 -1.35 -5.68
C ALA A 37 6.79 -0.56 -6.85
N ARG A 38 5.95 -0.25 -7.81
CA ARG A 38 6.26 0.78 -8.81
C ARG A 38 6.20 2.16 -8.17
N TYR A 39 6.87 3.14 -8.76
CA TYR A 39 6.92 4.50 -8.21
C TYR A 39 5.51 5.10 -7.99
N GLN A 40 4.56 4.84 -8.89
CA GLN A 40 3.18 5.31 -8.74
C GLN A 40 2.51 4.72 -7.49
N GLN A 41 2.73 3.44 -7.21
CA GLN A 41 2.19 2.77 -6.03
C GLN A 41 2.81 3.32 -4.74
N TYR A 42 4.13 3.52 -4.75
CA TYR A 42 4.85 4.11 -3.62
C TYR A 42 4.31 5.50 -3.27
N PHE A 43 4.25 6.42 -4.24
CA PHE A 43 3.77 7.77 -3.99
C PHE A 43 2.29 7.83 -3.65
N ALA A 44 1.45 6.99 -4.28
CA ALA A 44 0.04 6.91 -3.92
C ALA A 44 -0.13 6.48 -2.46
N ILE A 45 0.58 5.47 -2.00
CA ILE A 45 0.51 5.02 -0.60
C ILE A 45 1.02 6.11 0.36
N LYS A 46 2.11 6.79 0.05
CA LYS A 46 2.62 7.88 0.89
C LYS A 46 1.59 9.01 1.03
N GLU A 47 0.92 9.38 -0.06
CA GLU A 47 -0.12 10.41 -0.02
C GLU A 47 -1.37 9.95 0.77
N ILE A 48 -1.78 8.69 0.61
CA ILE A 48 -2.85 8.11 1.41
C ILE A 48 -2.52 8.19 2.90
N ILE A 49 -1.33 7.75 3.30
CA ILE A 49 -0.91 7.76 4.70
C ILE A 49 -0.92 9.18 5.26
N LYS A 50 -0.42 10.15 4.51
CA LYS A 50 -0.48 11.56 4.88
C LYS A 50 -1.93 12.01 5.10
N THR A 51 -2.82 11.76 4.13
CA THR A 51 -4.23 12.15 4.19
C THR A 51 -4.96 11.53 5.39
N ILE A 52 -4.74 10.25 5.69
CA ILE A 52 -5.39 9.61 6.83
C ILE A 52 -4.80 10.01 8.20
N GLN A 53 -3.61 10.58 8.24
CA GLN A 53 -3.02 11.14 9.45
C GLN A 53 -3.52 12.57 9.73
N GLU A 54 -3.90 13.30 8.69
CA GLU A 54 -4.50 14.62 8.82
C GLU A 54 -5.89 14.54 9.46
N ARG A 55 -6.23 15.56 10.25
CA ARG A 55 -7.52 15.68 10.90
C ARG A 55 -8.21 16.94 10.40
N ASP A 56 -9.53 16.86 10.22
CA ASP A 56 -10.34 18.03 9.97
C ASP A 56 -10.57 18.85 11.26
N GLU A 57 -11.24 19.98 11.15
CA GLU A 57 -11.57 20.86 12.28
C GLU A 57 -12.39 20.15 13.38
N ASN A 58 -13.09 19.08 13.02
CA ASN A 58 -13.89 18.25 13.93
C ASN A 58 -13.12 17.05 14.49
N GLY A 59 -11.84 16.90 14.16
CA GLY A 59 -10.98 15.79 14.58
C GLY A 59 -11.17 14.49 13.79
N ASN A 60 -11.97 14.47 12.72
CA ASN A 60 -12.16 13.30 11.88
C ASN A 60 -11.00 13.12 10.91
N ARG A 61 -10.72 11.87 10.54
CA ARG A 61 -9.75 11.57 9.49
C ARG A 61 -10.32 11.94 8.12
N GLN A 62 -9.44 12.44 7.26
CA GLN A 62 -9.82 12.76 5.90
C GLN A 62 -10.02 11.51 5.06
N SER A 63 -10.99 11.58 4.13
CA SER A 63 -11.23 10.55 3.12
C SER A 63 -10.66 10.98 1.76
N GLY A 64 -10.46 10.02 0.86
CA GLY A 64 -9.96 10.31 -0.48
C GLY A 64 -10.35 9.25 -1.48
N VAL A 65 -10.15 9.57 -2.75
CA VAL A 65 -10.35 8.65 -3.87
C VAL A 65 -9.03 8.47 -4.60
N ILE A 66 -8.68 7.21 -4.85
CA ILE A 66 -7.48 6.86 -5.59
C ILE A 66 -7.88 6.35 -6.96
N TRP A 67 -7.45 7.06 -7.99
CA TRP A 67 -7.69 6.66 -9.35
C TRP A 67 -6.50 5.89 -9.91
N HIS A 68 -6.70 4.62 -10.19
CA HIS A 68 -5.71 3.78 -10.85
C HIS A 68 -6.29 3.17 -12.13
N THR A 69 -5.51 3.14 -13.20
CA THR A 69 -5.88 2.47 -14.45
C THR A 69 -6.05 0.96 -14.24
N GLN A 70 -6.81 0.32 -15.11
CA GLN A 70 -6.96 -1.13 -15.09
C GLN A 70 -5.57 -1.79 -15.34
N GLY A 71 -5.29 -2.88 -14.63
CA GLY A 71 -4.00 -3.57 -14.73
C GLY A 71 -2.82 -2.91 -14.02
N SER A 72 -3.01 -1.79 -13.31
CA SER A 72 -1.95 -1.07 -12.58
C SER A 72 -1.50 -1.71 -11.27
N GLY A 73 -2.08 -2.87 -10.89
CA GLY A 73 -1.74 -3.57 -9.65
C GLY A 73 -2.46 -3.05 -8.41
N LYS A 74 -3.73 -2.64 -8.52
CA LYS A 74 -4.55 -2.13 -7.40
C LYS A 74 -4.56 -3.04 -6.18
N SER A 75 -4.77 -4.36 -6.39
CA SER A 75 -4.77 -5.33 -5.28
C SER A 75 -3.44 -5.36 -4.55
N LEU A 76 -2.34 -5.25 -5.28
CA LEU A 76 -1.00 -5.20 -4.70
C LEU A 76 -0.79 -3.89 -3.91
N THR A 77 -1.28 -2.78 -4.43
CA THR A 77 -1.26 -1.48 -3.73
C THR A 77 -2.04 -1.55 -2.42
N MET A 78 -3.23 -2.18 -2.41
CA MET A 78 -4.02 -2.37 -1.19
C MET A 78 -3.29 -3.23 -0.15
N VAL A 79 -2.63 -4.30 -0.57
CA VAL A 79 -1.84 -5.16 0.33
C VAL A 79 -0.66 -4.39 0.92
N MET A 80 0.07 -3.62 0.11
CA MET A 80 1.19 -2.80 0.58
C MET A 80 0.73 -1.71 1.54
N LEU A 81 -0.39 -1.05 1.24
CA LEU A 81 -1.00 -0.04 2.11
C LEU A 81 -1.40 -0.65 3.45
N ALA A 82 -2.09 -1.79 3.44
CA ALA A 82 -2.49 -2.47 4.66
C ALA A 82 -1.27 -2.90 5.49
N LYS A 83 -0.24 -3.44 4.84
CA LYS A 83 1.03 -3.79 5.50
C LYS A 83 1.67 -2.56 6.17
N TYR A 84 1.72 -1.43 5.46
CA TYR A 84 2.25 -0.18 6.00
C TYR A 84 1.46 0.29 7.23
N ILE A 85 0.13 0.38 7.12
CA ILE A 85 -0.74 0.82 8.20
C ILE A 85 -0.58 -0.08 9.44
N LEU A 86 -0.63 -1.40 9.24
CA LEU A 86 -0.55 -2.37 10.34
C LEU A 86 0.84 -2.42 10.98
N SER A 87 1.90 -2.00 10.30
CA SER A 87 3.27 -2.02 10.81
C SER A 87 3.68 -0.70 11.45
N GLU A 88 3.30 0.44 10.87
CA GLU A 88 3.77 1.75 11.33
C GLU A 88 2.81 2.45 12.29
N LEU A 89 1.53 2.13 12.23
CA LEU A 89 0.53 2.75 13.10
C LEU A 89 0.14 1.85 14.28
N LEU A 90 1.01 0.96 14.70
CA LEU A 90 0.78 -0.01 15.79
C LEU A 90 0.33 0.65 17.09
N GLU A 91 0.85 1.82 17.42
CA GLU A 91 0.48 2.58 18.64
C GLU A 91 -1.02 2.92 18.68
N HIS A 92 -1.66 2.98 17.52
CA HIS A 92 -3.09 3.29 17.39
C HIS A 92 -3.97 2.04 17.27
N SER A 93 -3.41 0.83 17.39
CA SER A 93 -4.12 -0.45 17.17
C SER A 93 -5.00 -0.43 15.89
N PRO A 94 -4.41 -0.16 14.72
CA PRO A 94 -5.17 0.09 13.50
C PRO A 94 -5.91 -1.17 13.05
N LYS A 95 -7.13 -0.97 12.53
CA LYS A 95 -7.91 -2.01 11.85
C LYS A 95 -8.09 -1.57 10.39
N VAL A 96 -7.82 -2.49 9.48
CA VAL A 96 -8.05 -2.29 8.04
C VAL A 96 -9.24 -3.14 7.62
N VAL A 97 -10.28 -2.49 7.11
CA VAL A 97 -11.48 -3.14 6.58
C VAL A 97 -11.52 -2.90 5.08
N VAL A 98 -11.62 -3.96 4.31
CA VAL A 98 -11.77 -3.91 2.85
C VAL A 98 -13.21 -4.30 2.50
N VAL A 99 -13.90 -3.41 1.81
CA VAL A 99 -15.28 -3.63 1.38
C VAL A 99 -15.30 -3.76 -0.15
N THR A 100 -15.98 -4.77 -0.64
CA THR A 100 -16.13 -5.05 -2.08
C THR A 100 -17.60 -5.20 -2.43
N ASP A 101 -17.94 -4.90 -3.67
CA ASP A 101 -19.30 -5.02 -4.20
C ASP A 101 -19.62 -6.39 -4.83
N ARG A 102 -18.58 -7.25 -4.98
CA ARG A 102 -18.71 -8.55 -5.66
C ARG A 102 -18.00 -9.65 -4.92
N VAL A 103 -18.67 -10.79 -4.80
CA VAL A 103 -18.14 -11.99 -4.13
C VAL A 103 -16.85 -12.51 -4.78
N GLU A 104 -16.77 -12.49 -6.11
CA GLU A 104 -15.56 -12.94 -6.83
C GLU A 104 -14.37 -12.04 -6.52
N LEU A 105 -14.60 -10.72 -6.45
CA LEU A 105 -13.58 -9.73 -6.12
C LEU A 105 -13.11 -9.90 -4.68
N ASP A 106 -14.03 -10.12 -3.76
CA ASP A 106 -13.74 -10.40 -2.36
C ASP A 106 -12.82 -11.61 -2.21
N LYS A 107 -13.18 -12.74 -2.83
CA LYS A 107 -12.36 -13.95 -2.83
C LYS A 107 -10.97 -13.72 -3.44
N GLN A 108 -10.86 -12.93 -4.50
CA GLN A 108 -9.60 -12.61 -5.13
C GLN A 108 -8.73 -11.77 -4.20
N ILE A 109 -9.29 -10.73 -3.61
CA ILE A 109 -8.59 -9.84 -2.66
C ILE A 109 -8.14 -10.64 -1.45
N TYR A 110 -9.02 -11.42 -0.84
CA TYR A 110 -8.70 -12.26 0.30
C TYR A 110 -7.52 -13.21 0.02
N LYS A 111 -7.56 -13.94 -1.12
CA LYS A 111 -6.44 -14.78 -1.55
C LYS A 111 -5.14 -13.99 -1.71
N THR A 112 -5.23 -12.76 -2.24
CA THR A 112 -4.07 -11.88 -2.38
C THR A 112 -3.49 -11.53 -1.01
N PHE A 113 -4.30 -11.13 -0.05
CA PHE A 113 -3.83 -10.84 1.31
C PHE A 113 -3.22 -12.07 1.99
N GLN A 114 -3.84 -13.25 1.86
CA GLN A 114 -3.30 -14.49 2.40
C GLN A 114 -1.93 -14.85 1.80
N SER A 115 -1.76 -14.70 0.48
CA SER A 115 -0.49 -15.03 -0.19
C SER A 115 0.69 -14.20 0.34
N TYR A 116 0.40 -13.01 0.86
CA TYR A 116 1.40 -12.13 1.48
C TYR A 116 1.47 -12.22 3.01
N LYS A 117 0.84 -13.25 3.59
CA LYS A 117 0.86 -13.53 5.05
C LYS A 117 0.33 -12.37 5.91
N ILE A 118 -0.49 -11.52 5.35
CA ILE A 118 -1.25 -10.53 6.13
C ILE A 118 -2.44 -11.29 6.71
N LYS A 119 -2.40 -11.49 8.03
CA LYS A 119 -3.48 -12.16 8.75
C LYS A 119 -4.71 -11.26 8.77
N GLY A 120 -5.83 -11.78 8.36
CA GLY A 120 -7.13 -11.13 8.43
C GLY A 120 -8.22 -12.18 8.52
N GLU A 121 -9.34 -11.85 9.10
CA GLU A 121 -10.53 -12.68 9.10
C GLU A 121 -11.48 -12.17 8.01
N PRO A 122 -12.02 -13.06 7.15
CA PRO A 122 -13.07 -12.68 6.23
C PRO A 122 -14.31 -12.35 7.05
N CYS A 123 -14.85 -11.15 6.87
CA CYS A 123 -16.12 -10.77 7.45
C CYS A 123 -17.15 -10.73 6.32
N GLU A 124 -18.04 -11.72 6.28
CA GLU A 124 -19.21 -11.67 5.39
C GLU A 124 -20.26 -10.79 6.05
N VAL A 125 -20.49 -9.61 5.49
CA VAL A 125 -21.68 -8.80 5.82
C VAL A 125 -22.84 -9.43 5.04
N ARG A 126 -23.77 -10.07 5.75
CA ARG A 126 -25.04 -10.56 5.21
C ARG A 126 -26.08 -9.46 5.21
#